data_2b1cdc1e8735dab9f75acfb6eadc0d6c
#
_entry.id   2b1cdc1e8735dab9f75acfb6eadc0d6c
#
_cell.length_a   1.000
_cell.length_b   1.000
_cell.length_c   1.000
_cell.angle_alpha   90.00
_cell.angle_beta   90.00
_cell.angle_gamma   90.00
#
_symmetry.space_group_name_H-M   'P 1'
#
loop_
_entity.id
_entity.type
_entity.pdbx_description
1 polymer ?
#
loop_
_entity_poly.entity_id
_entity_poly.type
_entity_poly.pdbx_seq_one_letter_code
_entity_poly.pdbx_strand_id
1 'polypeptide(L)'
;MISKELLTMVCPRPSDTGGLVYSGGTERAGMILAGEARSPATGETYQIKDGYLDLLKSRTGADSLANLTNFLPGAGRGYEPLWRVHSLSLLTGEPFPNERELEIIKRLIRPARGGRYLDLGCSAGLYTRSLSTNLGSGVAVGIDISPSMLREAARRARAIGANPSFVRANAKHLPFLDASFTGAVCGGTLNEVGDPARVLRETYRVLEPGGRLATMGIMRAGTPRGRRLQRILSTGGITFFDPDELESLLDHAGFEPDPPQTYSPVFFSGSTRRG
;
A
#
# COMPACT_ATOMS: atom_id res chain seq x y z
N MET A 1 -9.33 -2.17 -12.89
CA MET A 1 -10.65 -2.81 -12.61
C MET A 1 -10.94 -2.60 -11.14
N ILE A 2 -12.19 -2.36 -10.79
CA ILE A 2 -12.61 -2.09 -9.40
C ILE A 2 -13.71 -3.08 -9.04
N SER A 3 -13.60 -3.78 -7.90
CA SER A 3 -14.69 -4.63 -7.42
C SER A 3 -15.83 -3.76 -6.87
N LYS A 4 -17.08 -4.23 -7.01
CA LYS A 4 -18.23 -3.54 -6.42
C LYS A 4 -18.18 -3.56 -4.89
N GLU A 5 -17.66 -4.62 -4.31
CA GLU A 5 -17.46 -4.73 -2.86
C GLU A 5 -16.55 -3.62 -2.32
N LEU A 6 -15.46 -3.27 -3.05
CA LEU A 6 -14.62 -2.15 -2.64
C LEU A 6 -15.42 -0.87 -2.47
N LEU A 7 -16.33 -0.55 -3.39
CA LEU A 7 -17.10 0.71 -3.32
C LEU A 7 -17.89 0.83 -2.02
N THR A 8 -18.39 -0.28 -1.47
CA THR A 8 -19.14 -0.25 -0.20
C THR A 8 -18.27 0.09 1.01
N MET A 9 -16.95 -0.10 0.91
CA MET A 9 -15.98 0.21 1.96
C MET A 9 -15.36 1.61 1.81
N VAL A 10 -15.51 2.24 0.64
CA VAL A 10 -14.87 3.54 0.35
C VAL A 10 -15.64 4.69 0.99
N CYS A 11 -14.94 5.46 1.82
CA CYS A 11 -15.45 6.63 2.53
C CYS A 11 -14.48 7.81 2.29
N PRO A 12 -14.63 8.58 1.19
CA PRO A 12 -13.68 9.62 0.83
C PRO A 12 -13.62 10.80 1.81
N ARG A 13 -14.68 10.99 2.60
CA ARG A 13 -14.79 12.04 3.64
C ARG A 13 -15.35 11.48 4.94
N PRO A 14 -14.98 12.04 6.11
CA PRO A 14 -15.56 11.62 7.39
C PRO A 14 -17.09 11.71 7.47
N SER A 15 -17.70 12.57 6.64
CA SER A 15 -19.17 12.71 6.54
C SER A 15 -19.84 11.62 5.69
N ASP A 16 -19.06 10.83 4.95
CA ASP A 16 -19.58 9.75 4.11
C ASP A 16 -19.79 8.50 4.97
N THR A 17 -21.01 8.19 5.34
CA THR A 17 -21.33 7.06 6.23
C THR A 17 -21.74 5.79 5.50
N GLY A 18 -21.74 5.77 4.17
CA GLY A 18 -22.41 4.69 3.43
C GLY A 18 -21.71 4.14 2.19
N GLY A 19 -20.42 4.32 2.05
CA GLY A 19 -19.70 3.85 0.85
C GLY A 19 -20.02 4.66 -0.42
N LEU A 20 -19.45 4.22 -1.54
CA LEU A 20 -19.74 4.79 -2.85
C LEU A 20 -20.71 3.89 -3.63
N VAL A 21 -21.53 4.49 -4.46
CA VAL A 21 -22.43 3.77 -5.38
C VAL A 21 -21.93 3.95 -6.81
N TYR A 22 -21.85 2.86 -7.55
CA TYR A 22 -21.52 2.90 -8.97
C TYR A 22 -22.67 3.57 -9.73
N SER A 23 -22.37 4.61 -10.49
CA SER A 23 -23.37 5.44 -11.16
C SER A 23 -23.45 5.21 -12.67
N GLY A 24 -22.58 4.38 -13.24
CA GLY A 24 -22.63 3.98 -14.66
C GLY A 24 -21.25 3.90 -15.31
N GLY A 25 -21.17 3.12 -16.39
CA GLY A 25 -19.94 2.90 -17.17
C GLY A 25 -19.85 1.50 -17.73
N THR A 26 -18.64 0.95 -17.82
CA THR A 26 -18.35 -0.36 -18.40
C THR A 26 -17.99 -1.37 -17.34
N GLU A 27 -18.67 -2.52 -17.32
CA GLU A 27 -18.42 -3.63 -16.43
C GLU A 27 -18.08 -4.91 -17.23
N ARG A 28 -17.29 -5.80 -16.60
CA ARG A 28 -17.03 -7.15 -17.11
C ARG A 28 -16.78 -8.09 -15.95
N ALA A 29 -17.48 -9.23 -15.92
CA ALA A 29 -17.31 -10.29 -14.90
C ALA A 29 -17.34 -9.76 -13.45
N GLY A 30 -18.27 -8.86 -13.13
CA GLY A 30 -18.43 -8.28 -11.79
C GLY A 30 -17.41 -7.19 -11.42
N MET A 31 -16.51 -6.83 -12.33
CA MET A 31 -15.51 -5.78 -12.16
C MET A 31 -15.86 -4.55 -12.98
N ILE A 32 -15.76 -3.37 -12.39
CA ILE A 32 -15.92 -2.08 -13.07
C ILE A 32 -14.62 -1.74 -13.80
N LEU A 33 -14.68 -1.57 -15.10
CA LEU A 33 -13.53 -1.23 -15.95
C LEU A 33 -13.33 0.27 -16.08
N ALA A 34 -14.43 1.01 -16.24
CA ALA A 34 -14.47 2.45 -16.35
C ALA A 34 -15.85 2.97 -15.95
N GLY A 35 -15.94 4.21 -15.53
CA GLY A 35 -17.20 4.85 -15.16
C GLY A 35 -17.04 5.82 -14.00
N GLU A 36 -18.13 5.99 -13.26
CA GLU A 36 -18.19 6.89 -12.11
C GLU A 36 -18.73 6.18 -10.87
N ALA A 37 -18.19 6.57 -9.71
CA ALA A 37 -18.73 6.22 -8.42
C ALA A 37 -19.18 7.52 -7.71
N ARG A 38 -20.33 7.49 -7.05
CA ARG A 38 -20.93 8.65 -6.39
C ARG A 38 -21.08 8.41 -4.89
N SER A 39 -20.77 9.42 -4.09
CA SER A 39 -21.12 9.44 -2.67
C SER A 39 -22.61 9.76 -2.51
N PRO A 40 -23.41 8.89 -1.88
CA PRO A 40 -24.82 9.19 -1.59
C PRO A 40 -24.98 10.36 -0.62
N ALA A 41 -24.01 10.52 0.31
CA ALA A 41 -24.09 11.54 1.35
C ALA A 41 -23.82 12.96 0.82
N THR A 42 -22.83 13.10 -0.08
CA THR A 42 -22.38 14.42 -0.57
C THR A 42 -22.79 14.71 -2.01
N GLY A 43 -23.20 13.69 -2.77
CA GLY A 43 -23.45 13.79 -4.19
C GLY A 43 -22.18 13.88 -5.06
N GLU A 44 -21.00 13.88 -4.46
CA GLU A 44 -19.73 13.93 -5.19
C GLU A 44 -19.50 12.71 -6.05
N THR A 45 -18.91 12.93 -7.24
CA THR A 45 -18.53 11.85 -8.17
C THR A 45 -17.04 11.71 -8.26
N TYR A 46 -16.58 10.46 -8.43
CA TYR A 46 -15.21 10.03 -8.55
C TYR A 46 -15.04 9.15 -9.78
N GLN A 47 -13.98 9.40 -10.54
CA GLN A 47 -13.75 8.72 -11.82
C GLN A 47 -13.09 7.36 -11.60
N ILE A 48 -13.60 6.34 -12.30
CA ILE A 48 -12.94 5.05 -12.47
C ILE A 48 -12.41 5.01 -13.90
N LYS A 49 -11.12 5.15 -14.06
CA LYS A 49 -10.43 5.16 -15.36
C LYS A 49 -9.02 4.60 -15.26
N ASP A 50 -8.45 4.19 -16.36
CA ASP A 50 -7.07 3.69 -16.44
C ASP A 50 -6.78 2.51 -15.49
N GLY A 51 -7.83 1.84 -14.98
CA GLY A 51 -7.73 0.69 -14.09
C GLY A 51 -7.72 1.02 -12.60
N TYR A 52 -7.97 2.26 -12.19
CA TYR A 52 -8.07 2.67 -10.79
C TYR A 52 -9.23 3.65 -10.53
N LEU A 53 -9.68 3.70 -9.27
CA LEU A 53 -10.61 4.72 -8.75
C LEU A 53 -9.79 5.94 -8.30
N ASP A 54 -10.09 7.13 -8.82
CA ASP A 54 -9.40 8.37 -8.46
C ASP A 54 -10.17 9.15 -7.39
N LEU A 55 -9.69 9.13 -6.15
CA LEU A 55 -10.26 9.88 -5.02
C LEU A 55 -9.53 11.20 -4.75
N LEU A 56 -8.41 11.47 -5.44
CA LEU A 56 -7.64 12.71 -5.27
C LEU A 56 -7.95 13.66 -6.41
N LYS A 57 -8.84 14.62 -6.19
CA LYS A 57 -9.29 15.61 -7.20
C LYS A 57 -8.20 16.60 -7.62
N SER A 58 -7.14 16.78 -6.83
CA SER A 58 -6.03 17.68 -7.13
C SER A 58 -4.71 16.91 -7.31
N ARG A 59 -3.73 17.54 -7.96
CA ARG A 59 -2.35 17.10 -7.91
C ARG A 59 -1.86 17.25 -6.47
N THR A 60 -2.00 16.20 -5.67
CA THR A 60 -1.26 16.10 -4.41
C THR A 60 0.22 16.08 -4.77
N GLY A 61 0.97 17.05 -4.23
CA GLY A 61 2.42 17.09 -4.39
C GLY A 61 3.08 15.85 -3.78
N ALA A 62 4.27 15.52 -4.25
CA ALA A 62 5.11 14.53 -3.60
C ALA A 62 5.49 15.03 -2.20
N ASP A 63 5.34 14.21 -1.18
CA ASP A 63 5.74 14.54 0.20
C ASP A 63 7.26 14.51 0.38
N SER A 64 7.98 13.93 -0.59
CA SER A 64 9.45 13.85 -0.59
C SER A 64 9.99 13.87 -2.02
N LEU A 65 11.27 14.22 -2.18
CA LEU A 65 11.97 14.11 -3.46
C LEU A 65 12.03 12.66 -3.96
N ALA A 66 12.10 11.69 -3.06
CA ALA A 66 12.04 10.27 -3.40
C ALA A 66 10.70 9.93 -4.08
N ASN A 67 9.59 10.49 -3.60
CA ASN A 67 8.27 10.33 -4.22
C ASN A 67 8.13 11.11 -5.54
N LEU A 68 8.89 12.18 -5.73
CA LEU A 68 8.81 13.00 -6.96
C LEU A 68 9.13 12.17 -8.20
N THR A 69 10.11 11.25 -8.12
CA THR A 69 10.49 10.38 -9.25
C THR A 69 9.34 9.48 -9.70
N ASN A 70 8.44 9.09 -8.79
CA ASN A 70 7.27 8.27 -9.09
C ASN A 70 6.20 8.99 -9.93
N PHE A 71 6.29 10.33 -10.05
CA PHE A 71 5.40 11.12 -10.89
C PHE A 71 5.93 11.33 -12.32
N LEU A 72 7.17 10.95 -12.61
CA LEU A 72 7.72 11.09 -13.95
C LEU A 72 7.01 10.16 -14.95
N PRO A 73 6.73 10.63 -16.19
CA PRO A 73 6.19 9.79 -17.25
C PRO A 73 7.08 8.57 -17.49
N GLY A 74 6.50 7.36 -17.42
CA GLY A 74 7.23 6.11 -17.65
C GLY A 74 7.96 5.54 -16.42
N ALA A 75 8.02 6.24 -15.28
CA ALA A 75 8.65 5.75 -14.06
C ALA A 75 8.13 4.36 -13.65
N GLY A 76 6.81 4.13 -13.74
CA GLY A 76 6.21 2.83 -13.41
C GLY A 76 6.70 1.66 -14.26
N ARG A 77 7.06 1.88 -15.53
CA ARG A 77 7.53 0.80 -16.41
C ARG A 77 8.93 0.30 -16.07
N GLY A 78 9.82 1.20 -15.64
CA GLY A 78 11.18 0.87 -15.24
C GLY A 78 11.33 0.46 -13.78
N TYR A 79 10.37 0.81 -12.94
CA TYR A 79 10.46 0.65 -11.50
C TYR A 79 10.68 -0.82 -11.06
N GLU A 80 9.80 -1.72 -11.46
CA GLU A 80 9.87 -3.11 -11.01
C GLU A 80 11.04 -3.90 -11.65
N PRO A 81 11.28 -3.86 -12.99
CA PRO A 81 12.36 -4.65 -13.59
C PRO A 81 13.76 -4.11 -13.30
N LEU A 82 13.93 -2.80 -13.09
CA LEU A 82 15.25 -2.20 -12.92
C LEU A 82 15.59 -1.89 -11.46
N TRP A 83 14.61 -1.42 -10.69
CA TRP A 83 14.85 -0.98 -9.32
C TRP A 83 14.44 -2.04 -8.30
N ARG A 84 13.19 -2.51 -8.35
CA ARG A 84 12.66 -3.38 -7.29
C ARG A 84 13.35 -4.75 -7.24
N VAL A 85 13.64 -5.38 -8.38
CA VAL A 85 14.27 -6.71 -8.43
C VAL A 85 15.70 -6.69 -7.86
N HIS A 86 16.42 -5.57 -8.02
CA HIS A 86 17.81 -5.47 -7.62
C HIS A 86 18.04 -4.74 -6.30
N SER A 87 17.09 -3.88 -5.88
CA SER A 87 17.28 -3.00 -4.72
C SER A 87 17.42 -3.78 -3.42
N LEU A 88 16.59 -4.79 -3.17
CA LEU A 88 16.72 -5.60 -1.96
C LEU A 88 18.01 -6.43 -1.96
N SER A 89 18.36 -7.05 -3.08
CA SER A 89 19.62 -7.78 -3.19
C SER A 89 20.85 -6.88 -2.99
N LEU A 90 20.80 -5.65 -3.49
CA LEU A 90 21.87 -4.68 -3.30
C LEU A 90 21.94 -4.21 -1.84
N LEU A 91 20.81 -3.99 -1.19
CA LEU A 91 20.74 -3.53 0.20
C LEU A 91 21.16 -4.63 1.18
N THR A 92 20.70 -5.85 0.96
CA THR A 92 21.00 -6.99 1.87
C THR A 92 22.38 -7.61 1.62
N GLY A 93 22.97 -7.35 0.44
CA GLY A 93 24.23 -7.96 0.03
C GLY A 93 24.12 -9.46 -0.33
N GLU A 94 22.92 -9.98 -0.46
CA GLU A 94 22.63 -11.36 -0.85
C GLU A 94 21.49 -11.42 -1.87
N PRO A 95 21.34 -12.52 -2.65
CA PRO A 95 20.21 -12.68 -3.55
C PRO A 95 18.87 -12.60 -2.81
N PHE A 96 18.06 -11.58 -3.15
CA PHE A 96 16.76 -11.34 -2.54
C PHE A 96 15.69 -11.15 -3.63
N PRO A 97 15.26 -12.25 -4.30
CA PRO A 97 14.26 -12.17 -5.35
C PRO A 97 12.87 -11.83 -4.78
N ASN A 98 12.00 -11.32 -5.65
CA ASN A 98 10.62 -10.96 -5.27
C ASN A 98 9.84 -12.12 -4.63
N GLU A 99 10.09 -13.35 -5.07
CA GLU A 99 9.44 -14.55 -4.55
C GLU A 99 9.73 -14.74 -3.06
N ARG A 100 11.00 -14.55 -2.65
CA ARG A 100 11.40 -14.62 -1.23
C ARG A 100 10.72 -13.53 -0.40
N GLU A 101 10.69 -12.32 -0.92
CA GLU A 101 9.99 -11.18 -0.31
C GLU A 101 8.50 -11.47 -0.11
N LEU A 102 7.83 -11.96 -1.17
CA LEU A 102 6.42 -12.30 -1.14
C LEU A 102 6.08 -13.43 -0.17
N GLU A 103 6.95 -14.43 -0.04
CA GLU A 103 6.79 -15.50 0.95
C GLU A 103 6.88 -14.97 2.39
N ILE A 104 7.82 -14.07 2.68
CA ILE A 104 7.93 -13.44 3.99
C ILE A 104 6.67 -12.64 4.29
N ILE A 105 6.24 -11.77 3.38
CA ILE A 105 5.03 -10.95 3.54
C ILE A 105 3.79 -11.85 3.76
N LYS A 106 3.61 -12.92 2.99
CA LYS A 106 2.49 -13.85 3.16
C LYS A 106 2.50 -14.54 4.52
N ARG A 107 3.67 -14.93 5.03
CA ARG A 107 3.78 -15.53 6.38
C ARG A 107 3.40 -14.53 7.48
N LEU A 108 3.75 -13.25 7.31
CA LEU A 108 3.45 -12.20 8.29
C LEU A 108 1.96 -11.82 8.28
N ILE A 109 1.36 -11.64 7.09
CA ILE A 109 -0.03 -11.22 6.95
C ILE A 109 -1.04 -12.37 7.09
N ARG A 110 -0.62 -13.64 6.86
CA ARG A 110 -1.45 -14.85 6.95
C ARG A 110 -2.76 -14.73 6.16
N PRO A 111 -2.70 -14.58 4.82
CA PRO A 111 -3.89 -14.29 4.04
C PRO A 111 -4.89 -15.47 4.08
N ALA A 112 -6.16 -15.16 4.38
CA ALA A 112 -7.26 -16.11 4.41
C ALA A 112 -8.20 -15.93 3.21
N ARG A 113 -8.88 -17.00 2.80
CA ARG A 113 -9.94 -16.93 1.77
C ARG A 113 -11.08 -16.05 2.26
N GLY A 114 -11.62 -15.22 1.37
CA GLY A 114 -12.66 -14.25 1.71
C GLY A 114 -12.16 -13.02 2.46
N GLY A 115 -10.87 -12.96 2.82
CA GLY A 115 -10.29 -11.80 3.51
C GLY A 115 -10.14 -10.57 2.62
N ARG A 116 -10.11 -9.40 3.23
CA ARG A 116 -9.93 -8.10 2.60
C ARG A 116 -8.56 -7.52 2.97
N TYR A 117 -7.73 -7.27 1.97
CA TYR A 117 -6.33 -6.86 2.19
C TYR A 117 -6.01 -5.54 1.51
N LEU A 118 -5.34 -4.66 2.24
CA LEU A 118 -4.92 -3.33 1.80
C LEU A 118 -3.40 -3.30 1.61
N ASP A 119 -2.93 -2.78 0.47
CA ASP A 119 -1.52 -2.53 0.16
C ASP A 119 -1.27 -1.02 0.13
N LEU A 120 -0.53 -0.53 1.13
CA LEU A 120 -0.27 0.90 1.38
C LEU A 120 0.94 1.38 0.59
N GLY A 121 0.74 2.33 -0.33
CA GLY A 121 1.77 2.77 -1.25
C GLY A 121 2.17 1.64 -2.19
N CYS A 122 1.19 1.04 -2.85
CA CYS A 122 1.34 -0.21 -3.61
C CYS A 122 2.28 -0.09 -4.83
N SER A 123 2.66 1.11 -5.24
CA SER A 123 3.51 1.35 -6.39
C SER A 123 3.01 0.57 -7.64
N ALA A 124 3.86 -0.22 -8.30
CA ALA A 124 3.46 -1.09 -9.42
C ALA A 124 2.65 -2.33 -9.02
N GLY A 125 2.21 -2.46 -7.75
CA GLY A 125 1.22 -3.42 -7.26
C GLY A 125 1.75 -4.84 -7.04
N LEU A 126 3.02 -5.02 -6.65
CA LEU A 126 3.60 -6.35 -6.44
C LEU A 126 2.85 -7.14 -5.36
N TYR A 127 2.68 -6.57 -4.18
CA TYR A 127 1.98 -7.22 -3.07
C TYR A 127 0.48 -7.35 -3.35
N THR A 128 -0.14 -6.30 -3.89
CA THR A 128 -1.56 -6.32 -4.24
C THR A 128 -1.89 -7.47 -5.19
N ARG A 129 -1.10 -7.66 -6.25
CA ARG A 129 -1.25 -8.78 -7.21
C ARG A 129 -1.08 -10.12 -6.53
N SER A 130 -0.01 -10.27 -5.73
CA SER A 130 0.29 -11.51 -5.03
C SER A 130 -0.80 -11.91 -4.04
N LEU A 131 -1.36 -10.95 -3.32
CA LEU A 131 -2.48 -11.18 -2.41
C LEU A 131 -3.74 -11.60 -3.17
N SER A 132 -4.04 -10.95 -4.31
CA SER A 132 -5.27 -11.20 -5.06
C SER A 132 -5.39 -12.61 -5.66
N THR A 133 -4.30 -13.38 -5.78
CA THR A 133 -4.31 -14.67 -6.48
C THR A 133 -4.98 -15.80 -5.72
N ASN A 134 -5.12 -15.72 -4.39
CA ASN A 134 -5.56 -16.84 -3.56
C ASN A 134 -6.72 -16.50 -2.59
N LEU A 135 -7.36 -15.35 -2.74
CA LEU A 135 -8.39 -14.90 -1.81
C LEU A 135 -9.79 -15.50 -2.06
N GLY A 136 -10.01 -16.17 -3.20
CA GLY A 136 -11.35 -16.65 -3.57
C GLY A 136 -12.31 -15.47 -3.78
N SER A 137 -13.32 -15.34 -2.91
CA SER A 137 -14.25 -14.20 -2.90
C SER A 137 -13.69 -12.94 -2.22
N GLY A 138 -12.47 -13.00 -1.67
CA GLY A 138 -11.85 -11.87 -0.99
C GLY A 138 -11.37 -10.76 -1.93
N VAL A 139 -10.98 -9.62 -1.36
CA VAL A 139 -10.57 -8.42 -2.10
C VAL A 139 -9.16 -8.01 -1.72
N ALA A 140 -8.31 -7.76 -2.73
CA ALA A 140 -7.04 -7.08 -2.57
C ALA A 140 -7.12 -5.68 -3.16
N VAL A 141 -6.77 -4.67 -2.36
CA VAL A 141 -6.82 -3.26 -2.70
C VAL A 141 -5.43 -2.66 -2.58
N GLY A 142 -4.93 -2.06 -3.65
CA GLY A 142 -3.70 -1.27 -3.61
C GLY A 142 -4.00 0.23 -3.66
N ILE A 143 -3.40 1.01 -2.77
CA ILE A 143 -3.47 2.46 -2.83
C ILE A 143 -2.12 3.08 -3.14
N ASP A 144 -2.13 4.15 -3.94
CA ASP A 144 -0.96 4.97 -4.22
C ASP A 144 -1.40 6.39 -4.59
N ILE A 145 -0.52 7.37 -4.41
CA ILE A 145 -0.77 8.75 -4.84
C ILE A 145 -0.43 8.97 -6.32
N SER A 146 0.40 8.11 -6.90
CA SER A 146 0.94 8.24 -8.26
C SER A 146 0.04 7.59 -9.31
N PRO A 147 -0.56 8.38 -10.24
CA PRO A 147 -1.31 7.83 -11.35
C PRO A 147 -0.49 6.92 -12.28
N SER A 148 0.81 7.20 -12.44
CA SER A 148 1.69 6.40 -13.29
C SER A 148 1.94 5.01 -12.72
N MET A 149 2.14 4.90 -11.40
CA MET A 149 2.29 3.63 -10.70
C MET A 149 1.00 2.81 -10.74
N LEU A 150 -0.15 3.42 -10.48
CA LEU A 150 -1.44 2.72 -10.52
C LEU A 150 -1.81 2.21 -11.91
N ARG A 151 -1.51 2.96 -12.98
CA ARG A 151 -1.67 2.47 -14.36
C ARG A 151 -0.80 1.25 -14.64
N GLU A 152 0.45 1.28 -14.19
CA GLU A 152 1.37 0.15 -14.35
C GLU A 152 0.91 -1.06 -13.50
N ALA A 153 0.47 -0.84 -12.26
CA ALA A 153 -0.09 -1.88 -11.41
C ALA A 153 -1.29 -2.58 -12.07
N ALA A 154 -2.23 -1.78 -12.59
CA ALA A 154 -3.40 -2.29 -13.31
C ALA A 154 -3.03 -3.04 -14.60
N ARG A 155 -2.03 -2.55 -15.36
CA ARG A 155 -1.52 -3.23 -16.55
C ARG A 155 -0.93 -4.60 -16.21
N ARG A 156 -0.09 -4.67 -15.17
CA ARG A 156 0.55 -5.91 -14.72
C ARG A 156 -0.46 -6.92 -14.16
N ALA A 157 -1.45 -6.46 -13.41
CA ALA A 157 -2.52 -7.31 -12.91
C ALA A 157 -3.27 -7.99 -14.06
N ARG A 158 -3.64 -7.21 -15.09
CA ARG A 158 -4.30 -7.75 -16.29
C ARG A 158 -3.45 -8.76 -17.04
N ALA A 159 -2.14 -8.54 -17.11
CA ALA A 159 -1.21 -9.43 -17.83
C ALA A 159 -1.15 -10.85 -17.23
N ILE A 160 -1.43 -10.99 -15.93
CA ILE A 160 -1.45 -12.29 -15.24
C ILE A 160 -2.87 -12.78 -14.90
N GLY A 161 -3.91 -12.11 -15.41
CA GLY A 161 -5.31 -12.47 -15.13
C GLY A 161 -5.74 -12.22 -13.68
N ALA A 162 -4.99 -11.46 -12.89
CA ALA A 162 -5.35 -11.10 -11.53
C ALA A 162 -6.32 -9.90 -11.50
N ASN A 163 -7.22 -9.89 -10.51
CA ASN A 163 -8.31 -8.90 -10.40
C ASN A 163 -8.27 -8.07 -9.09
N PRO A 164 -7.10 -7.52 -8.68
CA PRO A 164 -7.08 -6.59 -7.57
C PRO A 164 -7.77 -5.27 -7.95
N SER A 165 -8.14 -4.50 -6.94
CA SER A 165 -8.63 -3.13 -7.12
C SER A 165 -7.53 -2.13 -6.79
N PHE A 166 -7.45 -1.03 -7.55
CA PHE A 166 -6.49 0.04 -7.30
C PHE A 166 -7.21 1.36 -7.06
N VAL A 167 -6.74 2.12 -6.07
CA VAL A 167 -7.34 3.40 -5.66
C VAL A 167 -6.25 4.46 -5.56
N ARG A 168 -6.48 5.60 -6.16
CA ARG A 168 -5.61 6.76 -5.97
C ARG A 168 -6.01 7.46 -4.68
N ALA A 169 -5.20 7.31 -3.64
CA ALA A 169 -5.46 7.84 -2.30
C ALA A 169 -4.15 8.11 -1.54
N ASN A 170 -4.24 8.90 -0.46
CA ASN A 170 -3.11 9.19 0.42
C ASN A 170 -3.19 8.28 1.66
N ALA A 171 -2.12 7.54 1.94
CA ALA A 171 -2.04 6.64 3.10
C ALA A 171 -2.17 7.36 4.46
N LYS A 172 -1.90 8.66 4.52
CA LYS A 172 -2.11 9.49 5.72
C LYS A 172 -3.58 9.81 6.00
N HIS A 173 -4.48 9.50 5.05
CA HIS A 173 -5.92 9.73 5.13
C HIS A 173 -6.62 8.64 4.31
N LEU A 174 -6.75 7.46 4.89
CA LEU A 174 -7.33 6.31 4.20
C LEU A 174 -8.82 6.51 3.95
N PRO A 175 -9.26 6.48 2.68
CA PRO A 175 -10.65 6.73 2.34
C PRO A 175 -11.51 5.47 2.48
N PHE A 176 -11.43 4.82 3.64
CA PHE A 176 -12.16 3.59 3.93
C PHE A 176 -12.84 3.68 5.28
N LEU A 177 -13.95 2.97 5.44
CA LEU A 177 -14.64 2.80 6.70
C LEU A 177 -13.74 2.10 7.72
N ASP A 178 -14.04 2.30 9.01
CA ASP A 178 -13.37 1.61 10.10
C ASP A 178 -13.57 0.10 9.99
N ALA A 179 -12.60 -0.68 10.42
CA ALA A 179 -12.66 -2.14 10.44
C ALA A 179 -13.08 -2.77 9.09
N SER A 180 -12.61 -2.20 7.96
CA SER A 180 -12.94 -2.68 6.61
C SER A 180 -12.01 -3.78 6.10
N PHE A 181 -10.83 -3.95 6.69
CA PHE A 181 -9.80 -4.86 6.19
C PHE A 181 -9.37 -5.88 7.24
N THR A 182 -9.22 -7.13 6.79
CA THR A 182 -8.67 -8.24 7.59
C THR A 182 -7.16 -8.09 7.80
N GLY A 183 -6.46 -7.43 6.85
CA GLY A 183 -5.04 -7.20 6.96
C GLY A 183 -4.55 -6.09 6.02
N ALA A 184 -3.36 -5.57 6.34
CA ALA A 184 -2.68 -4.57 5.52
C ALA A 184 -1.20 -4.92 5.32
N VAL A 185 -0.64 -4.51 4.18
CA VAL A 185 0.79 -4.58 3.91
C VAL A 185 1.33 -3.17 3.62
N CYS A 186 2.58 -2.92 4.02
CA CYS A 186 3.25 -1.65 3.83
C CYS A 186 4.72 -1.89 3.49
N GLY A 187 5.06 -1.84 2.20
CA GLY A 187 6.41 -2.15 1.70
C GLY A 187 7.22 -0.91 1.36
N GLY A 188 8.06 -0.44 2.29
CA GLY A 188 8.92 0.73 2.10
C GLY A 188 8.23 2.08 2.31
N THR A 189 6.91 2.13 2.29
CA THR A 189 6.14 3.38 2.34
C THR A 189 6.36 4.15 3.64
N LEU A 190 6.52 3.46 4.80
CA LEU A 190 6.81 4.15 6.07
C LEU A 190 8.13 4.93 6.04
N ASN A 191 9.11 4.49 5.23
CA ASN A 191 10.36 5.22 5.06
C ASN A 191 10.22 6.49 4.20
N GLU A 192 9.16 6.57 3.36
CA GLU A 192 8.99 7.62 2.36
C GLU A 192 7.92 8.67 2.72
N VAL A 193 7.02 8.34 3.66
CA VAL A 193 5.99 9.27 4.11
C VAL A 193 6.54 10.22 5.19
N GLY A 194 6.21 11.50 5.13
CA GLY A 194 6.67 12.47 6.13
C GLY A 194 6.07 12.29 7.53
N ASP A 195 5.01 11.46 7.68
CA ASP A 195 4.33 11.18 8.96
C ASP A 195 3.94 9.70 9.05
N PRO A 196 4.89 8.81 9.40
CA PRO A 196 4.61 7.37 9.53
C PRO A 196 3.63 7.05 10.67
N ALA A 197 3.65 7.82 11.75
CA ALA A 197 2.72 7.63 12.86
C ALA A 197 1.26 7.83 12.43
N ARG A 198 1.00 8.78 11.55
CA ARG A 198 -0.34 9.00 11.00
C ARG A 198 -0.77 7.86 10.09
N VAL A 199 0.12 7.36 9.23
CA VAL A 199 -0.17 6.19 8.39
C VAL A 199 -0.53 4.98 9.24
N LEU A 200 0.22 4.71 10.32
CA LEU A 200 -0.06 3.60 11.23
C LEU A 200 -1.40 3.77 11.96
N ARG A 201 -1.76 4.98 12.44
CA ARG A 201 -3.08 5.24 13.05
C ARG A 201 -4.23 5.02 12.08
N GLU A 202 -4.10 5.48 10.83
CA GLU A 202 -5.11 5.24 9.80
C GLU A 202 -5.21 3.74 9.44
N THR A 203 -4.07 3.05 9.38
CA THR A 203 -4.03 1.60 9.17
C THR A 203 -4.73 0.85 10.31
N TYR A 204 -4.45 1.25 11.57
CA TYR A 204 -5.15 0.71 12.73
C TYR A 204 -6.66 0.90 12.62
N ARG A 205 -7.12 2.10 12.27
CA ARG A 205 -8.54 2.42 12.14
C ARG A 205 -9.26 1.50 11.14
N VAL A 206 -8.65 1.29 9.96
CA VAL A 206 -9.30 0.52 8.88
C VAL A 206 -9.16 -1.00 9.01
N LEU A 207 -8.25 -1.50 9.85
CA LEU A 207 -8.16 -2.94 10.13
C LEU A 207 -9.26 -3.39 11.08
N GLU A 208 -9.72 -4.62 10.96
CA GLU A 208 -10.58 -5.29 11.95
C GLU A 208 -9.81 -5.56 13.26
N PRO A 209 -10.48 -5.64 14.43
CA PRO A 209 -9.85 -6.16 15.66
C PRO A 209 -9.18 -7.51 15.40
N GLY A 210 -7.94 -7.69 15.82
CA GLY A 210 -7.12 -8.85 15.48
C GLY A 210 -6.56 -8.87 14.06
N GLY A 211 -6.86 -7.87 13.24
CA GLY A 211 -6.32 -7.72 11.88
C GLY A 211 -4.80 -7.60 11.88
N ARG A 212 -4.17 -8.10 10.81
CA ARG A 212 -2.71 -8.16 10.69
C ARG A 212 -2.16 -7.02 9.85
N LEU A 213 -1.03 -6.46 10.28
CA LEU A 213 -0.20 -5.56 9.49
C LEU A 213 1.15 -6.22 9.22
N ALA A 214 1.55 -6.33 7.96
CA ALA A 214 2.90 -6.72 7.57
C ALA A 214 3.65 -5.49 7.03
N THR A 215 4.81 -5.18 7.59
CA THR A 215 5.65 -4.06 7.17
C THR A 215 7.00 -4.56 6.64
N MET A 216 7.50 -3.91 5.62
CA MET A 216 8.89 -4.02 5.17
C MET A 216 9.47 -2.61 5.08
N GLY A 217 10.71 -2.44 5.47
CA GLY A 217 11.37 -1.15 5.37
C GLY A 217 12.88 -1.25 5.56
N ILE A 218 13.51 -0.07 5.64
CA ILE A 218 14.96 0.07 5.78
C ILE A 218 15.26 0.70 7.14
N MET A 219 16.06 -0.01 7.93
CA MET A 219 16.56 0.47 9.21
C MET A 219 17.78 1.36 9.05
N ARG A 220 18.14 2.06 10.11
CA ARG A 220 19.35 2.84 10.22
C ARG A 220 20.57 1.91 10.07
N ALA A 221 21.51 2.31 9.21
CA ALA A 221 22.68 1.50 8.91
C ALA A 221 23.62 1.37 10.14
N GLY A 222 24.09 0.17 10.41
CA GLY A 222 25.06 -0.10 11.47
C GLY A 222 26.46 0.48 11.19
N THR A 223 26.83 0.71 9.91
CA THR A 223 28.15 1.18 9.51
C THR A 223 28.23 2.70 9.38
N PRO A 224 29.39 3.34 9.66
CA PRO A 224 29.55 4.78 9.48
C PRO A 224 29.34 5.24 8.02
N ARG A 225 29.77 4.43 7.04
CA ARG A 225 29.57 4.71 5.61
C ARG A 225 28.10 4.66 5.23
N GLY A 226 27.38 3.64 5.69
CA GLY A 226 25.93 3.51 5.48
C GLY A 226 25.16 4.69 6.09
N ARG A 227 25.48 5.09 7.33
CA ARG A 227 24.88 6.27 7.98
C ARG A 227 25.13 7.57 7.22
N ARG A 228 26.32 7.74 6.64
CA ARG A 228 26.61 8.93 5.80
C ARG A 228 25.73 8.96 4.54
N LEU A 229 25.58 7.82 3.87
CA LEU A 229 24.70 7.72 2.69
C LEU A 229 23.25 7.97 3.10
N GLN A 230 22.77 7.37 4.15
CA GLN A 230 21.40 7.56 4.66
C GLN A 230 21.12 9.02 5.02
N ARG A 231 22.10 9.74 5.60
CA ARG A 231 21.96 11.18 5.88
C ARG A 231 21.73 12.00 4.59
N ILE A 232 22.40 11.64 3.48
CA ILE A 232 22.15 12.26 2.18
C ILE A 232 20.73 11.92 1.68
N LEU A 233 20.31 10.66 1.78
CA LEU A 233 18.98 10.22 1.37
C LEU A 233 17.88 10.88 2.22
N SER A 234 18.14 11.11 3.51
CA SER A 234 17.19 11.79 4.41
C SER A 234 16.93 13.25 4.01
N THR A 235 17.86 13.92 3.32
CA THR A 235 17.57 15.25 2.76
C THR A 235 16.51 15.22 1.64
N GLY A 236 16.31 14.03 1.03
CA GLY A 236 15.24 13.75 0.08
C GLY A 236 13.92 13.30 0.72
N GLY A 237 13.82 13.31 2.06
CA GLY A 237 12.61 12.96 2.80
C GLY A 237 12.47 11.47 3.14
N ILE A 238 13.54 10.68 3.02
CA ILE A 238 13.55 9.27 3.45
C ILE A 238 13.87 9.21 4.93
N THR A 239 13.04 8.50 5.70
CA THR A 239 13.23 8.21 7.14
C THR A 239 13.83 6.81 7.31
N PHE A 240 14.80 6.68 8.19
CA PHE A 240 15.40 5.39 8.57
C PHE A 240 15.15 5.14 10.05
N PHE A 241 14.54 4.02 10.38
CA PHE A 241 14.14 3.69 11.74
C PHE A 241 15.25 2.93 12.47
N ASP A 242 15.40 3.16 13.77
CA ASP A 242 15.99 2.19 14.67
C ASP A 242 14.92 1.15 15.06
N PRO A 243 15.33 -0.09 15.46
CA PRO A 243 14.36 -1.13 15.84
C PRO A 243 13.36 -0.67 16.91
N ASP A 244 13.87 -0.06 17.98
CA ASP A 244 13.06 0.41 19.12
C ASP A 244 12.12 1.57 18.73
N GLU A 245 12.54 2.42 17.79
CA GLU A 245 11.74 3.50 17.26
C GLU A 245 10.53 2.97 16.45
N LEU A 246 10.77 1.96 15.61
CA LEU A 246 9.69 1.32 14.85
C LEU A 246 8.71 0.58 15.78
N GLU A 247 9.22 -0.16 16.76
CA GLU A 247 8.40 -0.86 17.74
C GLU A 247 7.54 0.12 18.53
N SER A 248 8.13 1.22 18.99
CA SER A 248 7.42 2.30 19.68
C SER A 248 6.33 2.94 18.81
N LEU A 249 6.59 3.19 17.52
CA LEU A 249 5.60 3.72 16.59
C LEU A 249 4.40 2.77 16.40
N LEU A 250 4.66 1.46 16.29
CA LEU A 250 3.63 0.43 16.17
C LEU A 250 2.80 0.33 17.45
N ASP A 251 3.45 0.29 18.61
CA ASP A 251 2.80 0.21 19.93
C ASP A 251 1.90 1.44 20.19
N HIS A 252 2.42 2.65 19.95
CA HIS A 252 1.64 3.88 20.08
C HIS A 252 0.46 3.97 19.11
N ALA A 253 0.53 3.32 17.96
CA ALA A 253 -0.58 3.22 17.02
C ALA A 253 -1.61 2.14 17.40
N GLY A 254 -1.36 1.35 18.48
CA GLY A 254 -2.26 0.31 18.99
C GLY A 254 -1.97 -1.10 18.47
N PHE A 255 -0.85 -1.30 17.79
CA PHE A 255 -0.42 -2.62 17.33
C PHE A 255 0.38 -3.37 18.39
N GLU A 256 0.32 -4.69 18.34
CA GLU A 256 1.22 -5.61 19.03
C GLU A 256 2.21 -6.16 18.01
N PRO A 257 3.48 -5.71 18.01
CA PRO A 257 4.46 -6.14 17.03
C PRO A 257 4.99 -7.56 17.34
N ASP A 258 5.14 -8.36 16.27
CA ASP A 258 5.92 -9.60 16.33
C ASP A 258 7.43 -9.24 16.27
N PRO A 259 8.35 -10.11 16.75
CA PRO A 259 9.78 -9.92 16.57
C PRO A 259 10.15 -9.74 15.08
N PRO A 260 10.90 -8.69 14.72
CA PRO A 260 11.22 -8.42 13.33
C PRO A 260 12.24 -9.43 12.77
N GLN A 261 12.09 -9.78 11.50
CA GLN A 261 13.09 -10.50 10.72
C GLN A 261 13.98 -9.48 10.02
N THR A 262 15.27 -9.49 10.33
CA THR A 262 16.23 -8.51 9.79
C THR A 262 17.19 -9.14 8.77
N TYR A 263 17.33 -8.47 7.64
CA TYR A 263 18.31 -8.73 6.59
C TYR A 263 19.07 -7.42 6.33
N SER A 264 19.91 -7.05 7.29
CA SER A 264 20.46 -5.68 7.44
C SER A 264 20.87 -5.01 6.11
N PRO A 265 20.38 -3.80 5.82
CA PRO A 265 19.54 -2.94 6.67
C PRO A 265 18.02 -3.13 6.45
N VAL A 266 17.59 -4.13 5.70
CA VAL A 266 16.17 -4.40 5.44
C VAL A 266 15.55 -5.16 6.61
N PHE A 267 14.32 -4.80 6.99
CA PHE A 267 13.52 -5.52 7.97
C PHE A 267 12.16 -5.92 7.43
N PHE A 268 11.59 -6.95 8.03
CA PHE A 268 10.20 -7.36 7.88
C PHE A 268 9.59 -7.56 9.26
N SER A 269 8.44 -6.99 9.53
CA SER A 269 7.72 -7.14 10.80
C SER A 269 6.25 -7.42 10.57
N GLY A 270 5.70 -8.37 11.34
CA GLY A 270 4.27 -8.57 11.50
C GLY A 270 3.79 -7.85 12.74
N SER A 271 2.54 -7.38 12.73
CA SER A 271 1.92 -6.79 13.91
C SER A 271 0.43 -7.13 13.93
N THR A 272 -0.16 -7.26 15.10
CA THR A 272 -1.59 -7.50 15.28
C THR A 272 -2.26 -6.23 15.81
N ARG A 273 -3.39 -5.82 15.22
CA ARG A 273 -4.23 -4.78 15.79
C ARG A 273 -4.80 -5.27 17.12
N ARG A 274 -4.55 -4.54 18.22
CA ARG A 274 -5.20 -4.80 19.50
C ARG A 274 -6.72 -4.60 19.40
N GLY A 275 -7.48 -5.37 20.18
CA GLY A 275 -8.93 -5.32 20.21
C GLY A 275 -9.50 -4.02 20.77
#